data_41d801e53c71fbbd591cf220b6cf3929
#
_entry.id   41d801e53c71fbbd591cf220b6cf3929
#
_cell.length_a   1.000
_cell.length_b   1.000
_cell.length_c   1.000
_cell.angle_alpha   90.00
_cell.angle_beta   90.00
_cell.angle_gamma   90.00
#
_symmetry.space_group_name_H-M   'P 1'
#
loop_
_entity.id
_entity.type
_entity.pdbx_description
1 polymer ?
#
loop_
_entity_poly.entity_id
_entity_poly.type
_entity_poly.pdbx_seq_one_letter_code
_entity_poly.pdbx_strand_id
1 'polypeptide(L)'
;MSRKRKAPKKIPIVDPKYKSVIIPKLINSIMLDGKKTIAEKIVYDAIDKIKSKSKDEPLTVFNEAINNVRPNVEVRSRRVGGATYQVPVEVKANRGQALALRWIIDATRKRKNKTMSEKLYFEILDASQNKGSAIKKREDTHKMAESNKAFAHFRW
;
A
#
# COMPACT_ATOMS: atom_id res chain seq x y z
N MET A 1 -0.56 30.26 19.42
CA MET A 1 -0.30 28.83 19.19
C MET A 1 1.22 28.62 19.13
N SER A 2 1.74 27.67 19.90
CA SER A 2 3.19 27.39 19.91
C SER A 2 3.60 26.60 18.67
N ARG A 3 4.38 27.20 17.77
CA ARG A 3 4.94 26.55 16.57
C ARG A 3 6.16 25.65 16.89
N LYS A 4 6.64 25.64 18.15
CA LYS A 4 7.87 24.94 18.58
C LYS A 4 7.66 23.47 18.96
N ARG A 5 6.43 23.05 19.31
CA ARG A 5 6.16 21.65 19.71
C ARG A 5 5.86 20.78 18.48
N LYS A 6 6.72 19.81 18.23
CA LYS A 6 6.40 18.69 17.34
C LYS A 6 5.48 17.72 18.07
N ALA A 7 4.39 17.32 17.42
CA ALA A 7 3.53 16.27 17.97
C ALA A 7 4.33 14.98 18.23
N PRO A 8 4.12 14.31 19.37
CA PRO A 8 4.81 13.05 19.66
C PRO A 8 4.45 12.01 18.59
N LYS A 9 5.44 11.23 18.15
CA LYS A 9 5.18 10.13 17.22
C LYS A 9 4.28 9.10 17.91
N LYS A 10 3.14 8.80 17.29
CA LYS A 10 2.25 7.75 17.78
C LYS A 10 2.98 6.40 17.75
N ILE A 11 2.91 5.67 18.87
CA ILE A 11 3.41 4.29 18.94
C ILE A 11 2.54 3.44 18.02
N PRO A 12 3.12 2.63 17.11
CA PRO A 12 2.35 1.77 16.23
C PRO A 12 1.59 0.73 17.06
N ILE A 13 0.29 0.65 16.85
CA ILE A 13 -0.57 -0.37 17.46
C ILE A 13 -0.25 -1.70 16.80
N VAL A 14 -0.02 -2.73 17.59
CA VAL A 14 0.22 -4.11 17.14
C VAL A 14 -1.11 -4.86 17.13
N ASP A 15 -1.34 -5.65 16.09
CA ASP A 15 -2.53 -6.49 16.00
C ASP A 15 -2.51 -7.60 17.07
N PRO A 16 -3.61 -7.81 17.83
CA PRO A 16 -3.65 -8.81 18.88
C PRO A 16 -3.62 -10.25 18.34
N LYS A 17 -4.23 -10.51 17.16
CA LYS A 17 -4.35 -11.86 16.57
C LYS A 17 -3.04 -12.30 15.89
N TYR A 18 -2.46 -11.43 15.10
CA TYR A 18 -1.30 -11.75 14.24
C TYR A 18 0.01 -11.07 14.67
N LYS A 19 0.01 -10.30 15.74
CA LYS A 19 1.19 -9.56 16.26
C LYS A 19 1.93 -8.73 15.19
N SER A 20 1.20 -8.27 14.16
CA SER A 20 1.72 -7.48 13.04
C SER A 20 1.40 -6.00 13.21
N VAL A 21 2.32 -5.12 12.83
CA VAL A 21 2.13 -3.67 12.80
C VAL A 21 1.43 -3.21 11.51
N ILE A 22 1.47 -4.04 10.46
CA ILE A 22 0.95 -3.67 9.13
C ILE A 22 -0.55 -3.90 9.06
N ILE A 23 -1.08 -4.95 9.70
CA ILE A 23 -2.51 -5.29 9.68
C ILE A 23 -3.37 -4.15 10.23
N PRO A 24 -3.09 -3.51 11.38
CA PRO A 24 -3.87 -2.37 11.83
C PRO A 24 -3.85 -1.18 10.86
N LYS A 25 -2.72 -0.96 10.16
CA LYS A 25 -2.64 0.07 9.12
C LYS A 25 -3.55 -0.26 7.93
N LEU A 26 -3.62 -1.52 7.53
CA LEU A 26 -4.53 -2.00 6.48
C LEU A 26 -5.99 -1.82 6.90
N ILE A 27 -6.35 -2.24 8.13
CA ILE A 27 -7.71 -2.09 8.69
C ILE A 27 -8.13 -0.61 8.66
N ASN A 28 -7.27 0.28 9.17
CA ASN A 28 -7.55 1.72 9.18
C ASN A 28 -7.70 2.31 7.75
N SER A 29 -7.00 1.75 6.78
CA SER A 29 -7.06 2.22 5.39
C SER A 29 -8.27 1.69 4.62
N ILE A 30 -8.79 0.50 5.00
CA ILE A 30 -10.02 -0.09 4.43
C ILE A 30 -11.26 0.56 5.05
N MET A 31 -11.17 0.96 6.32
CA MET A 31 -12.29 1.50 7.08
C MET A 31 -12.94 2.69 6.37
N LEU A 32 -14.28 2.68 6.33
CA LEU A 32 -15.14 3.76 5.86
C LEU A 32 -16.07 4.17 7.00
N ASP A 33 -16.37 5.46 7.09
CA ASP A 33 -17.34 6.05 8.06
C ASP A 33 -17.07 5.66 9.53
N GLY A 34 -15.81 5.39 9.88
CA GLY A 34 -15.44 4.97 11.24
C GLY A 34 -15.85 3.54 11.61
N LYS A 35 -16.35 2.73 10.68
CA LYS A 35 -16.84 1.35 10.91
C LYS A 35 -15.67 0.37 11.05
N LYS A 36 -14.91 0.47 12.15
CA LYS A 36 -13.67 -0.29 12.36
C LYS A 36 -13.91 -1.79 12.47
N THR A 37 -14.95 -2.22 13.20
CA THR A 37 -15.27 -3.64 13.40
C THR A 37 -15.58 -4.37 12.09
N ILE A 38 -16.23 -3.69 11.15
CA ILE A 38 -16.50 -4.23 9.80
C ILE A 38 -15.18 -4.37 9.03
N ALA A 39 -14.30 -3.36 9.10
CA ALA A 39 -13.00 -3.42 8.44
C ALA A 39 -12.10 -4.53 9.02
N GLU A 40 -12.11 -4.73 10.34
CA GLU A 40 -11.41 -5.83 11.02
C GLU A 40 -11.91 -7.18 10.50
N LYS A 41 -13.24 -7.39 10.47
CA LYS A 41 -13.84 -8.61 9.94
C LYS A 41 -13.42 -8.89 8.49
N ILE A 42 -13.46 -7.88 7.62
CA ILE A 42 -13.03 -8.02 6.21
C ILE A 42 -11.59 -8.50 6.10
N VAL A 43 -10.68 -7.90 6.89
CA VAL A 43 -9.25 -8.25 6.84
C VAL A 43 -8.99 -9.62 7.42
N TYR A 44 -9.59 -9.95 8.56
CA TYR A 44 -9.42 -11.26 9.18
C TYR A 44 -10.01 -12.38 8.31
N ASP A 45 -11.21 -12.20 7.76
CA ASP A 45 -11.82 -13.16 6.83
C ASP A 45 -10.94 -13.39 5.58
N ALA A 46 -10.29 -12.34 5.07
CA ALA A 46 -9.39 -12.47 3.93
C ALA A 46 -8.12 -13.27 4.30
N ILE A 47 -7.52 -12.98 5.46
CA ILE A 47 -6.33 -13.69 5.94
C ILE A 47 -6.66 -15.14 6.29
N ASP A 48 -7.81 -15.42 6.91
CA ASP A 48 -8.26 -16.76 7.22
C ASP A 48 -8.54 -17.59 5.93
N LYS A 49 -9.03 -16.94 4.85
CA LYS A 49 -9.14 -17.56 3.52
C LYS A 49 -7.77 -17.89 2.90
N ILE A 50 -6.75 -17.05 3.10
CA ILE A 50 -5.38 -17.36 2.68
C ILE A 50 -4.91 -18.61 3.43
N LYS A 51 -5.09 -18.66 4.75
CA LYS A 51 -4.71 -19.79 5.59
C LYS A 51 -5.35 -21.10 5.16
N SER A 52 -6.62 -21.07 4.74
CA SER A 52 -7.36 -22.30 4.34
C SER A 52 -7.00 -22.81 2.96
N LYS A 53 -6.49 -21.96 2.07
CA LYS A 53 -6.24 -22.30 0.66
C LYS A 53 -4.76 -22.31 0.27
N SER A 54 -3.89 -21.62 1.00
CA SER A 54 -2.44 -21.62 0.81
C SER A 54 -1.78 -22.63 1.75
N LYS A 55 -0.68 -23.25 1.28
CA LYS A 55 0.19 -24.08 2.13
C LYS A 55 1.12 -23.21 2.99
N ASP A 56 1.35 -21.98 2.56
CA ASP A 56 2.27 -21.05 3.19
C ASP A 56 1.59 -20.30 4.35
N GLU A 57 2.40 -19.80 5.27
CA GLU A 57 1.92 -18.99 6.38
C GLU A 57 1.25 -17.71 5.85
N PRO A 58 0.01 -17.39 6.29
CA PRO A 58 -0.75 -16.26 5.76
C PRO A 58 -0.05 -14.91 5.87
N LEU A 59 0.74 -14.72 6.94
CA LEU A 59 1.51 -13.49 7.14
C LEU A 59 2.67 -13.36 6.16
N THR A 60 3.30 -14.47 5.80
CA THR A 60 4.37 -14.48 4.80
C THR A 60 3.83 -14.05 3.46
N VAL A 61 2.75 -14.67 2.97
CA VAL A 61 2.06 -14.30 1.73
C VAL A 61 1.63 -12.82 1.72
N PHE A 62 1.10 -12.35 2.84
CA PHE A 62 0.70 -10.96 2.99
C PHE A 62 1.88 -9.98 2.93
N ASN A 63 2.98 -10.29 3.63
CA ASN A 63 4.18 -9.46 3.62
C ASN A 63 4.86 -9.45 2.23
N GLU A 64 4.90 -10.59 1.56
CA GLU A 64 5.40 -10.69 0.17
C GLU A 64 4.56 -9.84 -0.78
N ALA A 65 3.23 -9.91 -0.69
CA ALA A 65 2.34 -9.08 -1.49
C ALA A 65 2.63 -7.58 -1.30
N ILE A 66 2.80 -7.13 -0.05
CA ILE A 66 3.13 -5.73 0.24
C ILE A 66 4.51 -5.35 -0.31
N ASN A 67 5.51 -6.20 -0.13
CA ASN A 67 6.86 -5.95 -0.63
C ASN A 67 6.89 -5.89 -2.15
N ASN A 68 6.15 -6.77 -2.83
CA ASN A 68 6.03 -6.78 -4.28
C ASN A 68 5.33 -5.52 -4.83
N VAL A 69 4.32 -5.00 -4.15
CA VAL A 69 3.61 -3.78 -4.57
C VAL A 69 4.36 -2.50 -4.19
N ARG A 70 5.29 -2.56 -3.24
CA ARG A 70 6.00 -1.39 -2.73
C ARG A 70 6.85 -0.72 -3.81
N PRO A 71 6.64 0.59 -4.12
CA PRO A 71 7.47 1.31 -5.08
C PRO A 71 8.79 1.76 -4.46
N ASN A 72 9.85 1.73 -5.27
CA ASN A 72 11.16 2.30 -4.92
C ASN A 72 11.29 3.76 -5.36
N VAL A 73 10.56 4.14 -6.42
CA VAL A 73 10.57 5.49 -6.98
C VAL A 73 9.15 5.98 -7.22
N GLU A 74 8.94 7.27 -7.07
CA GLU A 74 7.69 7.96 -7.43
C GLU A 74 8.02 9.21 -8.25
N VAL A 75 7.04 9.74 -8.98
CA VAL A 75 7.18 10.99 -9.72
C VAL A 75 6.50 12.11 -8.96
N ARG A 76 7.19 13.22 -8.78
CA ARG A 76 6.65 14.43 -8.15
C ARG A 76 6.73 15.62 -9.09
N SER A 77 5.63 16.35 -9.18
CA SER A 77 5.59 17.58 -9.94
C SER A 77 6.39 18.68 -9.25
N ARG A 78 7.32 19.32 -9.96
CA ARG A 78 8.08 20.48 -9.53
C ARG A 78 7.95 21.60 -10.54
N ARG A 79 7.72 22.80 -10.04
CA ARG A 79 7.65 24.00 -10.90
C ARG A 79 9.00 24.71 -10.92
N VAL A 80 9.59 24.82 -12.11
CA VAL A 80 10.89 25.47 -12.32
C VAL A 80 10.74 26.45 -13.47
N GLY A 81 11.03 27.73 -13.24
CA GLY A 81 10.98 28.77 -14.28
C GLY A 81 9.61 28.89 -14.99
N GLY A 82 8.50 28.61 -14.26
CA GLY A 82 7.15 28.67 -14.85
C GLY A 82 6.65 27.37 -15.49
N ALA A 83 7.52 26.44 -15.84
CA ALA A 83 7.15 25.10 -16.35
C ALA A 83 7.06 24.07 -15.23
N THR A 84 6.14 23.10 -15.37
CA THR A 84 5.97 22.00 -14.41
C THR A 84 6.64 20.74 -14.93
N TYR A 85 7.62 20.25 -14.20
CA TYR A 85 8.36 19.03 -14.52
C TYR A 85 7.98 17.90 -13.59
N GLN A 86 7.93 16.68 -14.14
CA GLN A 86 7.71 15.45 -13.39
C GLN A 86 9.07 14.89 -12.97
N VAL A 87 9.43 15.09 -11.70
CA VAL A 87 10.76 14.73 -11.18
C VAL A 87 10.71 13.39 -10.47
N PRO A 88 11.51 12.38 -10.88
CA PRO A 88 11.60 11.11 -10.18
C PRO A 88 12.31 11.28 -8.83
N VAL A 89 11.71 10.73 -7.77
CA VAL A 89 12.21 10.80 -6.40
C VAL A 89 12.15 9.42 -5.75
N GLU A 90 13.20 9.05 -5.03
CA GLU A 90 13.21 7.82 -4.23
C GLU A 90 12.16 7.86 -3.13
N VAL A 91 11.50 6.75 -2.89
CA VAL A 91 10.43 6.62 -1.90
C VAL A 91 11.00 6.09 -0.58
N LYS A 92 10.86 6.87 0.50
CA LYS A 92 11.22 6.43 1.85
C LYS A 92 10.40 5.20 2.25
N ALA A 93 10.99 4.29 3.03
CA ALA A 93 10.41 3.01 3.45
C ALA A 93 8.95 3.10 3.96
N ASN A 94 8.69 4.04 4.88
CA ASN A 94 7.34 4.22 5.45
C ASN A 94 6.32 4.71 4.41
N ARG A 95 6.74 5.56 3.48
CA ARG A 95 5.89 6.05 2.41
C ARG A 95 5.61 4.94 1.38
N GLY A 96 6.63 4.16 1.02
CA GLY A 96 6.47 3.00 0.12
C GLY A 96 5.45 1.99 0.67
N GLN A 97 5.52 1.70 1.98
CA GLN A 97 4.53 0.86 2.63
C GLN A 97 3.10 1.45 2.57
N ALA A 98 2.95 2.75 2.83
CA ALA A 98 1.65 3.40 2.76
C ALA A 98 1.07 3.42 1.33
N LEU A 99 1.92 3.62 0.32
CA LEU A 99 1.52 3.55 -1.09
C LEU A 99 1.10 2.13 -1.48
N ALA A 100 1.86 1.11 -1.07
CA ALA A 100 1.51 -0.29 -1.33
C ALA A 100 0.14 -0.66 -0.76
N LEU A 101 -0.13 -0.32 0.50
CA LEU A 101 -1.43 -0.57 1.13
C LEU A 101 -2.56 0.13 0.37
N ARG A 102 -2.38 1.39 0.00
CA ARG A 102 -3.37 2.16 -0.76
C ARG A 102 -3.65 1.53 -2.12
N TRP A 103 -2.63 1.16 -2.88
CA TRP A 103 -2.78 0.57 -4.20
C TRP A 103 -3.44 -0.82 -4.15
N ILE A 104 -3.11 -1.64 -3.14
CA ILE A 104 -3.81 -2.91 -2.90
C ILE A 104 -5.30 -2.66 -2.64
N ILE A 105 -5.65 -1.69 -1.79
CA ILE A 105 -7.05 -1.38 -1.47
C ILE A 105 -7.80 -0.84 -2.69
N ASP A 106 -7.20 0.08 -3.44
CA ASP A 106 -7.79 0.64 -4.64
C ASP A 106 -8.02 -0.44 -5.72
N ALA A 107 -7.05 -1.34 -5.91
CA ALA A 107 -7.17 -2.48 -6.79
C ALA A 107 -8.27 -3.45 -6.32
N THR A 108 -8.30 -3.75 -5.01
CA THR A 108 -9.32 -4.59 -4.39
C THR A 108 -10.73 -4.05 -4.63
N ARG A 109 -10.96 -2.75 -4.44
CA ARG A 109 -12.28 -2.12 -4.65
C ARG A 109 -12.78 -2.25 -6.08
N LYS A 110 -11.88 -2.27 -7.06
CA LYS A 110 -12.20 -2.39 -8.49
C LYS A 110 -12.53 -3.82 -8.95
N ARG A 111 -12.23 -4.85 -8.13
CA ARG A 111 -12.54 -6.25 -8.47
C ARG A 111 -14.05 -6.51 -8.50
N LYS A 112 -14.46 -7.47 -9.35
CA LYS A 112 -15.88 -7.84 -9.58
C LYS A 112 -16.42 -8.91 -8.62
N ASN A 113 -15.64 -9.41 -7.64
CA ASN A 113 -16.09 -10.44 -6.68
C ASN A 113 -17.22 -9.91 -5.78
N LYS A 114 -17.98 -10.80 -5.14
CA LYS A 114 -19.17 -10.43 -4.35
C LYS A 114 -18.83 -9.66 -3.08
N THR A 115 -17.89 -10.15 -2.27
CA THR A 115 -17.56 -9.57 -0.97
C THR A 115 -16.20 -8.88 -0.97
N MET A 116 -16.05 -7.86 -0.12
CA MET A 116 -14.76 -7.13 0.01
C MET A 116 -13.64 -8.06 0.55
N SER A 117 -13.97 -9.01 1.42
CA SER A 117 -13.01 -10.00 1.93
C SER A 117 -12.51 -10.93 0.82
N GLU A 118 -13.35 -11.34 -0.12
CA GLU A 118 -12.93 -12.12 -1.30
C GLU A 118 -12.07 -11.30 -2.25
N LYS A 119 -12.49 -10.08 -2.54
CA LYS A 119 -11.70 -9.15 -3.37
C LYS A 119 -10.29 -8.98 -2.81
N LEU A 120 -10.19 -8.76 -1.50
CA LEU A 120 -8.92 -8.56 -0.80
C LEU A 120 -8.06 -9.84 -0.84
N TYR A 121 -8.67 -11.00 -0.58
CA TYR A 121 -8.00 -12.29 -0.67
C TYR A 121 -7.35 -12.50 -2.04
N PHE A 122 -8.11 -12.34 -3.13
CA PHE A 122 -7.59 -12.54 -4.48
C PHE A 122 -6.51 -11.51 -4.85
N GLU A 123 -6.66 -10.24 -4.44
CA GLU A 123 -5.64 -9.22 -4.72
C GLU A 123 -4.33 -9.50 -4.00
N ILE A 124 -4.37 -9.94 -2.73
CA ILE A 124 -3.17 -10.30 -1.98
C ILE A 124 -2.49 -11.52 -2.61
N LEU A 125 -3.26 -12.53 -3.01
CA LEU A 125 -2.73 -13.74 -3.65
C LEU A 125 -2.07 -13.40 -5.00
N ASP A 126 -2.73 -12.61 -5.84
CA ASP A 126 -2.15 -12.19 -7.13
C ASP A 126 -0.90 -11.33 -6.91
N ALA A 127 -0.91 -10.41 -5.95
CA ALA A 127 0.23 -9.55 -5.63
C ALA A 127 1.43 -10.34 -5.08
N SER A 128 1.22 -11.41 -4.30
CA SER A 128 2.32 -12.29 -3.86
C SER A 128 3.00 -12.98 -5.04
N GLN A 129 2.25 -13.28 -6.10
CA GLN A 129 2.74 -13.88 -7.34
C GLN A 129 3.23 -12.83 -8.37
N ASN A 130 3.41 -11.57 -7.99
CA ASN A 130 3.74 -10.46 -8.89
C ASN A 130 2.73 -10.25 -10.03
N LYS A 131 1.44 -10.46 -9.75
CA LYS A 131 0.32 -10.27 -10.69
C LYS A 131 -0.69 -9.28 -10.11
N GLY A 132 -1.67 -8.89 -10.91
CA GLY A 132 -2.79 -8.06 -10.45
C GLY A 132 -2.62 -6.55 -10.71
N SER A 133 -3.71 -5.83 -10.41
CA SER A 133 -3.81 -4.40 -10.73
C SER A 133 -2.91 -3.52 -9.86
N ALA A 134 -2.64 -3.94 -8.62
CA ALA A 134 -1.73 -3.23 -7.71
C ALA A 134 -0.28 -3.29 -8.21
N ILE A 135 0.17 -4.45 -8.70
CA ILE A 135 1.49 -4.63 -9.31
C ILE A 135 1.62 -3.78 -10.57
N LYS A 136 0.61 -3.83 -11.46
CA LYS A 136 0.59 -2.99 -12.66
C LYS A 136 0.73 -1.50 -12.31
N LYS A 137 0.07 -1.03 -11.25
CA LYS A 137 0.20 0.37 -10.80
C LYS A 137 1.63 0.71 -10.36
N ARG A 138 2.33 -0.21 -9.68
CA ARG A 138 3.75 -0.05 -9.34
C ARG A 138 4.60 0.07 -10.61
N GLU A 139 4.41 -0.85 -11.58
CA GLU A 139 5.16 -0.87 -12.83
C GLU A 139 4.94 0.39 -13.65
N ASP A 140 3.69 0.84 -13.78
CA ASP A 140 3.35 2.10 -14.46
C ASP A 140 4.04 3.30 -13.79
N THR A 141 4.10 3.32 -12.45
CA THR A 141 4.79 4.38 -11.70
C THR A 141 6.30 4.34 -11.94
N HIS A 142 6.91 3.16 -11.92
CA HIS A 142 8.34 2.98 -12.21
C HIS A 142 8.66 3.37 -13.67
N LYS A 143 7.83 2.96 -14.63
CA LYS A 143 7.99 3.34 -16.03
C LYS A 143 7.89 4.85 -16.25
N MET A 144 6.95 5.52 -15.58
CA MET A 144 6.86 6.98 -15.61
C MET A 144 8.11 7.64 -15.01
N ALA A 145 8.64 7.11 -13.91
CA ALA A 145 9.84 7.63 -13.28
C ALA A 145 11.07 7.46 -14.19
N GLU A 146 11.17 6.34 -14.88
CA GLU A 146 12.24 6.06 -15.84
C GLU A 146 12.17 6.99 -17.05
N SER A 147 10.99 7.18 -17.62
CA SER A 147 10.78 8.12 -18.75
C SER A 147 11.14 9.57 -18.40
N ASN A 148 11.02 9.95 -17.13
CA ASN A 148 11.33 11.28 -16.64
C ASN A 148 12.72 11.38 -15.99
N LYS A 149 13.58 10.37 -16.16
CA LYS A 149 14.92 10.32 -15.55
C LYS A 149 15.80 11.51 -15.90
N ALA A 150 15.62 12.09 -17.09
CA ALA A 150 16.35 13.29 -17.52
C ALA A 150 16.13 14.49 -16.59
N PHE A 151 14.99 14.56 -15.88
CA PHE A 151 14.65 15.65 -14.96
C PHE A 151 15.08 15.39 -13.51
N ALA A 152 15.82 14.31 -13.24
CA ALA A 152 16.26 13.96 -11.89
C ALA A 152 17.15 15.03 -11.23
N HIS A 153 17.83 15.84 -12.01
CA HIS A 153 18.68 16.94 -11.51
C HIS A 153 17.87 18.09 -10.88
N PHE A 154 16.56 18.18 -11.12
CA PHE A 154 15.67 19.12 -10.42
C PHE A 154 15.21 18.61 -9.04
N ARG A 155 15.84 17.59 -8.52
CA ARG A 155 15.59 17.04 -7.19
C ARG A 155 16.35 17.85 -6.14
N TRP A 156 15.67 18.68 -5.34
CA TRP A 156 16.14 19.35 -4.12
C TRP A 156 15.13 19.18 -2.98
#